data_895b08471595ab32ea5e17618e1aa384
#
_entry.id   895b08471595ab32ea5e17618e1aa384
#
_cell.length_a   1.000
_cell.length_b   1.000
_cell.length_c   1.000
_cell.angle_alpha   90.00
_cell.angle_beta   90.00
_cell.angle_gamma   90.00
#
_symmetry.space_group_name_H-M   'P 1'
#
loop_
_entity.id
_entity.type
_entity.pdbx_description
1 polymer ?
#
loop_
_entity_poly.entity_id
_entity_poly.type
_entity_poly.pdbx_seq_one_letter_code
_entity_poly.pdbx_strand_id
1 'polypeptide(L)'
;MTANRYGDQDLDGVERSKQTLGGRILYWILWRVFYALILALFRLRVEGRKNLPEGPFILSGVHRSFIDTPIIGMVTSRRLRFMGKESLWKSKPLGAFLSVMGGFPVERGTADRTALRAAQDVLALGEPLVMFPEGTRQE
;
A
#
# COMPACT_ATOMS: atom_id res chain seq x y z
N MET A 1 4.81 22.95 -25.73
CA MET A 1 4.97 22.51 -24.32
C MET A 1 3.60 22.04 -23.84
N THR A 2 3.27 20.79 -24.06
CA THR A 2 2.01 20.19 -23.57
C THR A 2 2.23 19.73 -22.15
N ALA A 3 1.70 20.46 -21.18
CA ALA A 3 1.68 20.06 -19.79
C ALA A 3 1.09 18.65 -19.70
N ASN A 4 1.85 17.74 -19.11
CA ASN A 4 1.49 16.35 -18.91
C ASN A 4 0.34 16.28 -17.87
N ARG A 5 -0.88 16.35 -18.36
CA ARG A 5 -2.10 16.38 -17.56
C ARG A 5 -2.33 15.07 -16.75
N TYR A 6 -1.53 14.04 -17.01
CA TYR A 6 -1.61 12.73 -16.35
C TYR A 6 -0.57 12.54 -15.24
N GLY A 7 0.50 13.34 -15.21
CA GLY A 7 1.57 13.21 -14.22
C GLY A 7 1.23 13.79 -12.85
N ASP A 8 0.43 14.86 -12.80
CA ASP A 8 0.11 15.56 -11.54
C ASP A 8 -0.93 14.81 -10.68
N GLN A 9 -1.88 14.10 -11.29
CA GLN A 9 -2.93 13.41 -10.53
C GLN A 9 -2.41 12.18 -9.77
N ASP A 10 -1.42 11.48 -10.32
CA ASP A 10 -0.85 10.28 -9.71
C ASP A 10 0.09 10.64 -8.56
N LEU A 11 0.87 11.70 -8.72
CA LEU A 11 1.71 12.26 -7.65
C LEU A 11 0.87 12.81 -6.50
N ASP A 12 -0.26 13.45 -6.77
CA ASP A 12 -1.18 13.95 -5.75
C ASP A 12 -1.73 12.82 -4.87
N GLY A 13 -2.02 11.66 -5.43
CA GLY A 13 -2.47 10.48 -4.67
C GLY A 13 -1.38 9.93 -3.76
N VAL A 14 -0.15 9.85 -4.26
CA VAL A 14 1.03 9.41 -3.49
C VAL A 14 1.42 10.46 -2.46
N GLU A 15 1.43 11.75 -2.82
CA GLU A 15 1.75 12.85 -1.92
C GLU A 15 0.74 13.05 -0.78
N ARG A 16 -0.57 12.96 -1.07
CA ARG A 16 -1.61 13.03 -0.03
C ARG A 16 -1.47 11.97 1.05
N SER A 17 -0.79 10.88 0.74
CA SER A 17 -0.50 9.82 1.70
C SER A 17 0.84 10.03 2.43
N LYS A 18 1.57 11.13 2.20
CA LYS A 18 2.72 11.51 3.02
C LYS A 18 2.26 11.70 4.46
N GLN A 19 2.90 10.97 5.36
CA GLN A 19 2.47 10.98 6.76
C GLN A 19 2.98 12.23 7.47
N THR A 20 2.05 12.95 8.08
CA THR A 20 2.34 13.86 9.20
C THR A 20 2.86 13.05 10.40
N LEU A 21 3.49 13.71 11.37
CA LEU A 21 3.94 13.06 12.60
C LEU A 21 2.80 12.31 13.30
N GLY A 22 1.62 12.95 13.40
CA GLY A 22 0.42 12.31 13.96
C GLY A 22 -0.03 11.09 13.17
N GLY A 23 0.02 11.15 11.83
CA GLY A 23 -0.30 10.02 10.97
C GLY A 23 0.68 8.86 11.15
N ARG A 24 1.97 9.13 11.39
CA ARG A 24 2.97 8.09 11.69
C ARG A 24 2.67 7.39 13.01
N ILE A 25 2.36 8.15 14.06
CA ILE A 25 2.01 7.61 15.38
C ILE A 25 0.73 6.76 15.27
N LEU A 26 -0.30 7.28 14.60
CA LEU A 26 -1.55 6.56 14.39
C LEU A 26 -1.33 5.27 13.59
N TYR A 27 -0.54 5.32 12.52
CA TYR A 27 -0.15 4.11 11.77
C TYR A 27 0.47 3.06 12.68
N TRP A 28 1.45 3.43 13.53
CA TRP A 28 2.11 2.49 14.42
C TRP A 28 1.16 1.88 15.46
N ILE A 29 0.25 2.67 16.00
CA ILE A 29 -0.77 2.18 16.95
C ILE A 29 -1.69 1.18 16.26
N LEU A 30 -2.28 1.57 15.12
CA LEU A 30 -3.18 0.70 14.36
C LEU A 30 -2.48 -0.59 13.92
N TRP A 31 -1.24 -0.46 13.42
CA TRP A 31 -0.44 -1.61 13.03
C TRP A 31 -0.17 -2.56 14.20
N ARG A 32 0.20 -2.05 15.37
CA ARG A 32 0.43 -2.85 16.59
C ARG A 32 -0.82 -3.58 17.04
N VAL A 33 -1.94 -2.89 17.11
CA VAL A 33 -3.24 -3.48 17.50
C VAL A 33 -3.63 -4.57 16.50
N PHE A 34 -3.56 -4.25 15.21
CA PHE A 34 -3.90 -5.20 14.16
C PHE A 34 -2.97 -6.43 14.16
N TYR A 35 -1.66 -6.22 14.32
CA TYR A 35 -0.67 -7.28 14.43
C TYR A 35 -0.97 -8.22 15.61
N ALA A 36 -1.23 -7.66 16.79
CA ALA A 36 -1.56 -8.44 17.98
C ALA A 36 -2.84 -9.26 17.77
N LEU A 37 -3.86 -8.66 17.15
CA LEU A 37 -5.13 -9.33 16.86
C LEU A 37 -4.93 -10.51 15.88
N ILE A 38 -4.22 -10.30 14.80
CA ILE A 38 -3.96 -11.35 13.80
C ILE A 38 -3.09 -12.48 14.38
N LEU A 39 -2.06 -12.15 15.17
CA LEU A 39 -1.27 -13.17 15.88
C LEU A 39 -2.13 -14.00 16.83
N ALA A 40 -3.01 -13.37 17.57
CA ALA A 40 -3.91 -14.07 18.50
C ALA A 40 -4.89 -15.01 17.77
N LEU A 41 -5.44 -14.55 16.63
CA LEU A 41 -6.45 -15.30 15.87
C LEU A 41 -5.84 -16.40 14.99
N PHE A 42 -4.71 -16.13 14.32
CA PHE A 42 -4.19 -17.00 13.24
C PHE A 42 -2.84 -17.64 13.57
N ARG A 43 -2.22 -17.30 14.68
CA ARG A 43 -0.87 -17.80 15.04
C ARG A 43 0.14 -17.68 13.89
N LEU A 44 0.10 -16.59 13.15
CA LEU A 44 0.95 -16.37 11.98
C LEU A 44 2.43 -16.38 12.37
N ARG A 45 3.22 -17.06 11.54
CA ARG A 45 4.68 -17.00 11.60
C ARG A 45 5.19 -16.36 10.32
N VAL A 46 6.06 -15.37 10.47
CA VAL A 46 6.72 -14.71 9.34
C VAL A 46 8.17 -15.17 9.32
N GLU A 47 8.52 -15.90 8.28
CA GLU A 47 9.89 -16.37 8.06
C GLU A 47 10.57 -15.54 6.97
N GLY A 48 11.90 -15.50 6.97
CA GLY A 48 12.68 -14.84 5.93
C GLY A 48 12.71 -13.30 6.00
N ARG A 49 12.27 -12.66 7.07
CA ARG A 49 12.33 -11.18 7.22
C ARG A 49 13.72 -10.59 6.95
N LYS A 50 14.78 -11.33 7.31
CA LYS A 50 16.17 -10.93 7.07
C LYS A 50 16.56 -10.84 5.59
N ASN A 51 15.74 -11.41 4.70
CA ASN A 51 15.99 -11.41 3.26
C ASN A 51 15.37 -10.17 2.58
N LEU A 52 14.62 -9.35 3.33
CA LEU A 52 14.04 -8.13 2.78
C LEU A 52 15.14 -7.09 2.56
N PRO A 53 15.18 -6.44 1.38
CA PRO A 53 16.13 -5.36 1.12
C PRO A 53 15.95 -4.18 2.10
N GLU A 54 17.04 -3.48 2.41
CA GLU A 54 16.97 -2.25 3.21
C GLU A 54 16.41 -1.07 2.42
N GLY A 55 16.64 -1.03 1.10
CA GLY A 55 16.13 -0.02 0.18
C GLY A 55 14.65 -0.22 -0.22
N PRO A 56 14.18 0.46 -1.27
CA PRO A 56 12.88 0.22 -1.87
C PRO A 56 12.83 -1.17 -2.51
N PHE A 57 11.67 -1.82 -2.42
CA PHE A 57 11.43 -3.12 -3.06
C PHE A 57 9.94 -3.30 -3.39
N ILE A 58 9.65 -4.22 -4.29
CA ILE A 58 8.29 -4.66 -4.57
C ILE A 58 8.08 -6.01 -3.88
N LEU A 59 7.07 -6.07 -3.01
CA LEU A 59 6.60 -7.30 -2.41
C LEU A 59 5.40 -7.81 -3.21
N SER A 60 5.59 -8.90 -3.91
CA SER A 60 4.54 -9.51 -4.72
C SER A 60 3.95 -10.73 -4.02
N GLY A 61 2.63 -10.80 -3.98
CA GLY A 61 1.90 -11.92 -3.39
C GLY A 61 0.70 -12.32 -4.23
N VAL A 62 0.10 -13.46 -3.91
CA VAL A 62 -1.16 -13.91 -4.50
C VAL A 62 -2.33 -13.24 -3.80
N HIS A 63 -3.31 -12.72 -4.56
CA HIS A 63 -4.46 -12.01 -4.02
C HIS A 63 -5.72 -12.87 -4.07
N ARG A 64 -6.09 -13.48 -2.95
CA ARG A 64 -7.29 -14.32 -2.80
C ARG A 64 -8.34 -13.71 -1.88
N SER A 65 -7.92 -12.88 -0.92
CA SER A 65 -8.80 -12.37 0.11
C SER A 65 -8.52 -10.90 0.43
N PHE A 66 -9.49 -10.22 1.01
CA PHE A 66 -9.28 -8.88 1.58
C PHE A 66 -8.23 -8.87 2.71
N ILE A 67 -8.06 -10.00 3.39
CA ILE A 67 -7.12 -10.12 4.51
C ILE A 67 -5.66 -10.25 4.04
N ASP A 68 -5.41 -10.54 2.77
CA ASP A 68 -4.04 -10.69 2.25
C ASP A 68 -3.25 -9.40 2.40
N THR A 69 -3.88 -8.26 2.10
CA THR A 69 -3.22 -6.94 2.21
C THR A 69 -2.72 -6.66 3.61
N PRO A 70 -3.54 -6.76 4.67
CA PRO A 70 -3.06 -6.58 6.02
C PRO A 70 -2.07 -7.66 6.49
N ILE A 71 -2.21 -8.92 6.06
CA ILE A 71 -1.25 -9.98 6.38
C ILE A 71 0.11 -9.67 5.76
N ILE A 72 0.16 -9.30 4.49
CA ILE A 72 1.40 -8.89 3.82
C ILE A 72 2.02 -7.68 4.55
N GLY A 73 1.18 -6.76 5.05
CA GLY A 73 1.65 -5.65 5.88
C GLY A 73 2.45 -6.06 7.11
N MET A 74 2.30 -7.30 7.58
CA MET A 74 2.99 -7.81 8.77
C MET A 74 4.38 -8.38 8.48
N VAL A 75 4.75 -8.54 7.22
CA VAL A 75 6.06 -9.10 6.80
C VAL A 75 7.21 -8.21 7.25
N THR A 76 7.00 -6.90 7.32
CA THR A 76 8.03 -5.93 7.73
C THR A 76 7.45 -4.92 8.72
N SER A 77 8.33 -4.31 9.53
CA SER A 77 7.98 -3.14 10.34
C SER A 77 7.99 -1.83 9.55
N ARG A 78 8.51 -1.85 8.32
CA ARG A 78 8.48 -0.67 7.44
C ARG A 78 7.07 -0.47 6.93
N ARG A 79 6.67 0.78 6.75
CA ARG A 79 5.39 1.11 6.13
C ARG A 79 5.41 0.67 4.67
N LEU A 80 4.55 -0.27 4.33
CA LEU A 80 4.35 -0.71 2.95
C LEU A 80 3.31 0.18 2.25
N ARG A 81 3.53 0.42 0.98
CA ARG A 81 2.57 1.15 0.13
C ARG A 81 1.70 0.14 -0.61
N PHE A 82 0.42 0.47 -0.77
CA PHE A 82 -0.57 -0.39 -1.41
C PHE A 82 -1.36 0.38 -2.45
N MET A 83 -1.54 -0.20 -3.62
CA MET A 83 -2.45 0.34 -4.64
C MET A 83 -3.88 -0.13 -4.36
N GLY A 84 -4.81 0.80 -4.26
CA GLY A 84 -6.22 0.50 -4.08
C GLY A 84 -7.09 1.12 -5.17
N LYS A 85 -8.26 0.49 -5.44
CA LYS A 85 -9.22 1.05 -6.38
C LYS A 85 -9.68 2.43 -5.89
N GLU A 86 -9.64 3.46 -6.75
CA GLU A 86 -10.02 4.84 -6.44
C GLU A 86 -11.38 4.96 -5.76
N SER A 87 -12.34 4.10 -6.14
CA SER A 87 -13.67 4.11 -5.55
C SER A 87 -13.70 3.91 -4.02
N LEU A 88 -12.65 3.33 -3.42
CA LEU A 88 -12.54 3.17 -1.97
C LEU A 88 -12.32 4.52 -1.27
N TRP A 89 -11.75 5.49 -1.96
CA TRP A 89 -11.55 6.85 -1.43
C TRP A 89 -12.77 7.77 -1.56
N LYS A 90 -13.84 7.34 -2.22
CA LYS A 90 -15.13 8.06 -2.24
C LYS A 90 -15.73 8.15 -0.83
N SER A 91 -15.50 7.16 0.01
CA SER A 91 -15.81 7.23 1.45
C SER A 91 -14.68 7.93 2.19
N LYS A 92 -14.91 9.16 2.65
CA LYS A 92 -13.89 9.96 3.36
C LYS A 92 -13.24 9.23 4.54
N PRO A 93 -14.00 8.57 5.47
CA PRO A 93 -13.38 7.86 6.60
C PRO A 93 -12.56 6.66 6.14
N LEU A 94 -13.05 5.88 5.17
CA LEU A 94 -12.32 4.74 4.63
C LEU A 94 -11.07 5.19 3.88
N GLY A 95 -11.18 6.21 3.03
CA GLY A 95 -10.04 6.76 2.29
C GLY A 95 -8.95 7.29 3.23
N ALA A 96 -9.33 8.02 4.29
CA ALA A 96 -8.40 8.49 5.31
C ALA A 96 -7.69 7.33 6.02
N PHE A 97 -8.43 6.31 6.43
CA PHE A 97 -7.87 5.09 7.04
C PHE A 97 -6.88 4.39 6.10
N LEU A 98 -7.29 4.15 4.85
CA LEU A 98 -6.43 3.51 3.85
C LEU A 98 -5.15 4.31 3.60
N SER A 99 -5.26 5.64 3.52
CA SER A 99 -4.10 6.52 3.31
C SER A 99 -3.12 6.47 4.50
N VAL A 100 -3.62 6.46 5.73
CA VAL A 100 -2.80 6.27 6.94
C VAL A 100 -2.08 4.92 6.87
N MET A 101 -2.76 3.87 6.46
CA MET A 101 -2.19 2.51 6.32
C MET A 101 -1.22 2.36 5.15
N GLY A 102 -1.01 3.40 4.34
CA GLY A 102 -0.07 3.39 3.22
C GLY A 102 -0.72 3.18 1.87
N GLY A 103 -2.04 3.05 1.83
CA GLY A 103 -2.80 2.95 0.59
C GLY A 103 -2.80 4.25 -0.21
N PHE A 104 -2.86 4.13 -1.51
CA PHE A 104 -3.10 5.23 -2.43
C PHE A 104 -4.02 4.79 -3.57
N PRO A 105 -4.86 5.71 -4.08
CA PRO A 105 -5.81 5.38 -5.13
C PRO A 105 -5.13 5.20 -6.48
N VAL A 106 -5.58 4.23 -7.26
CA VAL A 106 -5.27 4.08 -8.67
C VAL A 106 -6.53 3.82 -9.46
N GLU A 107 -6.66 4.43 -10.62
CA GLU A 107 -7.74 4.18 -11.54
C GLU A 107 -7.52 2.83 -12.25
N ARG A 108 -8.51 1.94 -12.15
CA ARG A 108 -8.46 0.65 -12.85
C ARG A 108 -9.19 0.78 -14.19
N GLY A 109 -8.55 0.34 -15.27
CA GLY A 109 -9.18 0.30 -16.60
C GLY A 109 -8.38 0.95 -17.73
N THR A 110 -7.57 1.96 -17.46
CA THR A 110 -6.48 2.44 -18.33
C THR A 110 -5.14 1.79 -17.94
N ALA A 111 -5.30 0.83 -17.23
CA ALA A 111 -4.66 -0.12 -16.34
C ALA A 111 -3.14 -0.02 -16.18
N ASP A 112 -2.36 -0.43 -17.15
CA ASP A 112 -0.99 -0.83 -16.83
C ASP A 112 -0.02 0.35 -16.64
N ARG A 113 -0.22 1.44 -17.38
CA ARG A 113 0.75 2.55 -17.36
C ARG A 113 0.64 3.44 -16.13
N THR A 114 -0.59 3.72 -15.67
CA THR A 114 -0.81 4.58 -14.48
C THR A 114 -0.35 3.87 -13.22
N ALA A 115 -0.74 2.60 -13.05
CA ALA A 115 -0.30 1.80 -11.93
C ALA A 115 1.23 1.60 -11.93
N LEU A 116 1.83 1.39 -13.10
CA LEU A 116 3.28 1.23 -13.23
C LEU A 116 4.03 2.52 -12.88
N ARG A 117 3.55 3.68 -13.32
CA ARG A 117 4.13 4.98 -12.95
C ARG A 117 4.03 5.22 -11.45
N ALA A 118 2.86 5.02 -10.87
CA ALA A 118 2.67 5.16 -9.42
C ALA A 118 3.60 4.21 -8.63
N ALA A 119 3.83 2.99 -9.14
CA ALA A 119 4.82 2.08 -8.56
C ALA A 119 6.25 2.65 -8.63
N GLN A 120 6.63 3.21 -9.77
CA GLN A 120 7.95 3.84 -9.95
C GLN A 120 8.13 5.04 -9.01
N ASP A 121 7.11 5.88 -8.85
CA ASP A 121 7.14 7.04 -7.97
C ASP A 121 7.31 6.63 -6.50
N VAL A 122 6.59 5.61 -6.05
CA VAL A 122 6.74 5.05 -4.70
C VAL A 122 8.16 4.54 -4.46
N LEU A 123 8.71 3.79 -5.41
CA LEU A 123 10.07 3.27 -5.31
C LEU A 123 11.12 4.39 -5.34
N ALA A 124 10.91 5.44 -6.15
CA ALA A 124 11.77 6.61 -6.20
C ALA A 124 11.78 7.39 -4.88
N LEU A 125 10.68 7.35 -4.11
CA LEU A 125 10.62 7.90 -2.75
C LEU A 125 11.33 7.03 -1.70
N GLY A 126 11.91 5.90 -2.10
CA GLY A 126 12.58 4.97 -1.19
C GLY A 126 11.63 4.09 -0.37
N GLU A 127 10.34 4.07 -0.71
CA GLU A 127 9.33 3.31 0.02
C GLU A 127 9.08 1.93 -0.62
N PRO A 128 8.86 0.88 0.18
CA PRO A 128 8.49 -0.42 -0.34
C PRO A 128 7.02 -0.47 -0.77
N LEU A 129 6.75 -1.18 -1.86
CA LEU A 129 5.45 -1.32 -2.48
C LEU A 129 4.97 -2.76 -2.43
N VAL A 130 3.69 -2.97 -2.12
CA VAL A 130 3.00 -4.25 -2.34
C VAL A 130 2.25 -4.21 -3.65
N MET A 131 2.44 -5.22 -4.47
CA MET A 131 1.76 -5.38 -5.75
C MET A 131 1.21 -6.80 -5.86
N PHE A 132 -0.04 -6.89 -6.29
CA PHE A 132 -0.67 -8.16 -6.66
C PHE A 132 -0.71 -8.23 -8.20
N PRO A 133 0.12 -9.07 -8.82
CA PRO A 133 0.27 -9.09 -10.28
C PRO A 133 -1.02 -9.45 -11.01
N GLU A 134 -1.91 -10.18 -10.35
CA GLU A 134 -3.20 -10.59 -10.90
C GLU A 134 -4.15 -9.39 -11.12
N GLY A 135 -3.89 -8.24 -10.51
CA GLY A 135 -4.73 -7.04 -10.60
C GLY A 135 -6.12 -7.16 -9.97
N THR A 136 -6.61 -8.38 -9.79
CA THR A 136 -7.88 -8.69 -9.13
C THR A 136 -7.71 -9.89 -8.21
N ARG A 137 -8.66 -10.08 -7.29
CA ARG A 137 -8.68 -11.29 -6.47
C ARG A 137 -8.99 -12.49 -7.34
N GLN A 138 -8.26 -13.57 -7.13
CA GLN A 138 -8.48 -14.86 -7.76
C GLN A 138 -9.45 -15.67 -6.88
N GLU A 139 -10.44 -16.29 -7.52
CA GLU A 139 -11.38 -17.21 -6.87
C GLU A 139 -10.76 -18.58 -6.63
#